data_6c85c902bfe459a91287f8da58a44409
#
_entry.id   6c85c902bfe459a91287f8da58a44409
#
_cell.length_a   1.000
_cell.length_b   1.000
_cell.length_c   1.000
_cell.angle_alpha   90.00
_cell.angle_beta   90.00
_cell.angle_gamma   90.00
#
_symmetry.space_group_name_H-M   'P 1'
#
loop_
_entity.id
_entity.type
_entity.pdbx_description
1 polymer ?
#
loop_
_entity_poly.entity_id
_entity_poly.type
_entity_poly.pdbx_seq_one_letter_code
_entity_poly.pdbx_strand_id
1 'polypeptide(L)'
;MTLSEAIKARHSVRKYLDKPIEIAKVATLRAAIERINHDSGLNVQLVLDEPKAFSSGMWKYGQFSGVRNYFVMAGPRGRAAGEKVGYYGEELVLLAQTLGLNSCWVGLTYKKIPGTFTLRDTDIVHCVIALGYGTTPGVQHPQKPAEGFYECEGEAPDWFLAGMQAALLAPTAVNQQKFRFILHPGNVVEARTVFSMTGYTDVDLGIVKYHFEIGAGKDRFTWKGER
;
A
#
# COMPACT_ATOMS: atom_id res chain seq x y z
N MET A 1 2.07 8.24 17.03
CA MET A 1 1.22 8.45 15.82
C MET A 1 0.28 7.26 15.70
N THR A 2 -1.01 7.49 15.63
CA THR A 2 -2.04 6.47 15.35
C THR A 2 -2.08 6.13 13.86
N LEU A 3 -2.73 5.02 13.47
CA LEU A 3 -2.91 4.68 12.05
C LEU A 3 -3.71 5.74 11.28
N SER A 4 -4.74 6.34 11.90
CA SER A 4 -5.52 7.43 11.29
C SER A 4 -4.68 8.69 11.05
N GLU A 5 -3.73 9.00 11.93
CA GLU A 5 -2.75 10.07 11.71
C GLU A 5 -1.74 9.69 10.63
N ALA A 6 -1.32 8.41 10.59
CA ALA A 6 -0.39 7.91 9.58
C ALA A 6 -0.97 8.00 8.16
N ILE A 7 -2.25 7.68 7.97
CA ILE A 7 -2.96 7.84 6.69
C ILE A 7 -2.84 9.29 6.17
N LYS A 8 -3.01 10.28 7.05
CA LYS A 8 -2.96 11.71 6.69
C LYS A 8 -1.53 12.19 6.42
N ALA A 9 -0.56 11.66 7.18
CA ALA A 9 0.84 12.08 7.10
C ALA A 9 1.66 11.37 6.00
N ARG A 10 1.20 10.19 5.57
CA ARG A 10 1.87 9.37 4.57
C ARG A 10 1.76 9.97 3.16
N HIS A 11 2.88 10.25 2.55
CA HIS A 11 2.97 10.64 1.14
C HIS A 11 4.03 9.82 0.42
N SER A 12 3.96 9.78 -0.91
CA SER A 12 4.96 9.10 -1.74
C SER A 12 6.27 9.89 -1.73
N VAL A 13 7.30 9.35 -1.10
CA VAL A 13 8.63 9.94 -1.02
C VAL A 13 9.60 9.21 -1.96
N ARG A 14 10.34 9.96 -2.76
CA ARG A 14 11.26 9.42 -3.78
C ARG A 14 12.72 9.82 -3.57
N LYS A 15 12.99 10.73 -2.64
CA LYS A 15 14.35 11.17 -2.28
C LYS A 15 14.63 10.83 -0.83
N TYR A 16 15.66 10.06 -0.57
CA TYR A 16 15.97 9.54 0.74
C TYR A 16 17.36 9.98 1.21
N LEU A 17 17.49 10.12 2.52
CA LEU A 17 18.75 10.37 3.19
C LEU A 17 19.60 9.09 3.23
N ASP A 18 20.90 9.23 3.16
CA ASP A 18 21.83 8.11 3.44
C ASP A 18 21.93 7.89 4.97
N LYS A 19 20.84 7.39 5.51
CA LYS A 19 20.70 7.11 6.95
C LYS A 19 20.18 5.68 7.12
N PRO A 20 20.93 4.80 7.84
CA PRO A 20 20.46 3.45 8.12
C PRO A 20 19.20 3.46 9.00
N ILE A 21 18.34 2.47 8.81
CA ILE A 21 17.16 2.26 9.66
C ILE A 21 17.65 1.61 10.97
N GLU A 22 17.22 2.15 12.10
CA GLU A 22 17.60 1.64 13.43
C GLU A 22 17.16 0.19 13.63
N ILE A 23 18.00 -0.60 14.28
CA ILE A 23 17.80 -2.05 14.50
C ILE A 23 16.42 -2.35 15.12
N ALA A 24 15.98 -1.54 16.08
CA ALA A 24 14.66 -1.72 16.71
C ALA A 24 13.51 -1.59 15.72
N LYS A 25 13.58 -0.62 14.79
CA LYS A 25 12.56 -0.44 13.73
C LYS A 25 12.61 -1.59 12.74
N VAL A 26 13.79 -2.04 12.36
CA VAL A 26 13.96 -3.22 11.50
C VAL A 26 13.35 -4.47 12.15
N ALA A 27 13.56 -4.68 13.45
CA ALA A 27 12.96 -5.80 14.18
C ALA A 27 11.44 -5.74 14.18
N THR A 28 10.85 -4.55 14.41
CA THR A 28 9.38 -4.33 14.34
C THR A 28 8.84 -4.65 12.96
N LEU A 29 9.49 -4.16 11.90
CA LEU A 29 9.07 -4.43 10.52
C LEU A 29 9.18 -5.93 10.16
N ARG A 30 10.22 -6.61 10.59
CA ARG A 30 10.41 -8.06 10.36
C ARG A 30 9.33 -8.88 11.06
N ALA A 31 9.01 -8.58 12.31
CA ALA A 31 7.93 -9.24 13.04
C ALA A 31 6.57 -9.07 12.34
N ALA A 32 6.28 -7.86 11.82
CA ALA A 32 5.07 -7.62 11.03
C ALA A 32 5.07 -8.44 9.72
N ILE A 33 6.20 -8.51 9.03
CA ILE A 33 6.34 -9.31 7.80
C ILE A 33 6.12 -10.81 8.07
N GLU A 34 6.68 -11.35 9.14
CA GLU A 34 6.49 -12.77 9.52
C GLU A 34 5.01 -13.08 9.75
N ARG A 35 4.31 -12.24 10.52
CA ARG A 35 2.88 -12.36 10.73
C ARG A 35 2.10 -12.25 9.41
N ILE A 36 2.38 -11.24 8.60
CA ILE A 36 1.73 -11.04 7.29
C ILE A 36 1.91 -12.26 6.39
N ASN A 37 3.12 -12.79 6.28
CA ASN A 37 3.39 -13.97 5.45
C ASN A 37 2.65 -15.20 5.95
N HIS A 38 2.56 -15.40 7.27
CA HIS A 38 1.79 -16.47 7.89
C HIS A 38 0.28 -16.34 7.55
N ASP A 39 -0.30 -15.16 7.75
CA ASP A 39 -1.74 -14.93 7.66
C ASP A 39 -2.24 -14.85 6.21
N SER A 40 -1.42 -14.31 5.31
CA SER A 40 -1.81 -14.05 3.91
C SER A 40 -1.38 -15.14 2.92
N GLY A 41 -0.32 -15.91 3.26
CA GLY A 41 0.37 -16.80 2.33
C GLY A 41 1.26 -16.07 1.32
N LEU A 42 1.47 -14.77 1.47
CA LEU A 42 2.42 -13.99 0.67
C LEU A 42 3.88 -14.38 1.01
N ASN A 43 4.82 -13.82 0.27
CA ASN A 43 6.26 -13.93 0.49
C ASN A 43 6.88 -12.54 0.50
N VAL A 44 6.43 -11.73 1.45
CA VAL A 44 6.94 -10.37 1.64
C VAL A 44 8.32 -10.45 2.28
N GLN A 45 9.27 -9.65 1.78
CA GLN A 45 10.63 -9.61 2.28
C GLN A 45 11.12 -8.18 2.44
N LEU A 46 11.96 -7.93 3.43
CA LEU A 46 12.64 -6.65 3.66
C LEU A 46 14.08 -6.76 3.20
N VAL A 47 14.43 -5.99 2.19
CA VAL A 47 15.81 -5.80 1.71
C VAL A 47 16.38 -4.54 2.33
N LEU A 48 17.56 -4.65 2.89
CA LEU A 48 18.30 -3.56 3.54
C LEU A 48 19.62 -3.34 2.85
N ASP A 49 20.05 -2.09 2.84
CA ASP A 49 21.36 -1.65 2.34
C ASP A 49 21.70 -2.12 0.91
N GLU A 50 20.70 -2.06 0.02
CA GLU A 50 20.84 -2.39 -1.39
C GLU A 50 20.53 -1.16 -2.27
N PRO A 51 21.55 -0.38 -2.71
CA PRO A 51 21.34 0.85 -3.47
C PRO A 51 21.15 0.65 -4.97
N LYS A 52 21.42 -0.55 -5.52
CA LYS A 52 21.48 -0.77 -6.97
C LYS A 52 20.08 -0.91 -7.61
N ALA A 53 19.09 -1.37 -6.84
CA ALA A 53 17.72 -1.58 -7.34
C ALA A 53 17.12 -0.31 -7.94
N PHE A 54 17.49 0.86 -7.43
CA PHE A 54 16.96 2.16 -7.84
C PHE A 54 17.99 3.05 -8.54
N SER A 55 19.18 2.53 -8.87
CA SER A 55 20.32 3.32 -9.42
C SER A 55 20.26 3.60 -10.91
N SER A 56 19.28 3.08 -11.67
CA SER A 56 19.29 3.20 -13.13
C SER A 56 18.45 4.36 -13.65
N GLY A 57 19.12 5.36 -14.19
CA GLY A 57 18.56 6.57 -14.81
C GLY A 57 17.87 6.43 -16.17
N MET A 58 17.36 5.26 -16.55
CA MET A 58 16.82 5.04 -17.89
C MET A 58 15.33 5.43 -18.05
N TRP A 59 14.62 5.72 -16.94
CA TRP A 59 13.21 6.12 -17.00
C TRP A 59 13.02 7.44 -16.27
N LYS A 60 12.69 8.51 -17.01
CA LYS A 60 12.41 9.84 -16.46
C LYS A 60 11.20 9.93 -15.54
N TYR A 61 10.40 8.85 -15.44
CA TYR A 61 9.22 8.79 -14.58
C TYR A 61 9.61 8.25 -13.20
N GLY A 62 9.39 9.07 -12.15
CA GLY A 62 9.65 8.70 -10.77
C GLY A 62 11.13 8.60 -10.43
N GLN A 63 11.91 9.67 -10.59
CA GLN A 63 13.34 9.70 -10.23
C GLN A 63 13.51 9.43 -8.75
N PHE A 64 13.96 8.21 -8.41
CA PHE A 64 14.38 7.85 -7.07
C PHE A 64 15.84 8.24 -6.85
N SER A 65 16.15 8.69 -5.63
CA SER A 65 17.53 8.92 -5.17
C SER A 65 17.69 8.52 -3.71
N GLY A 66 18.85 7.94 -3.38
CA GLY A 66 19.18 7.55 -2.02
C GLY A 66 18.41 6.34 -1.48
N VAL A 67 17.61 5.64 -2.28
CA VAL A 67 16.92 4.42 -1.84
C VAL A 67 17.94 3.31 -1.61
N ARG A 68 17.94 2.76 -0.40
CA ARG A 68 18.79 1.62 0.00
C ARG A 68 17.98 0.47 0.59
N ASN A 69 16.75 0.74 1.00
CA ASN A 69 15.91 -0.27 1.63
C ASN A 69 14.56 -0.31 0.95
N TYR A 70 13.98 -1.50 0.87
CA TYR A 70 12.65 -1.66 0.26
C TYR A 70 11.98 -2.97 0.70
N PHE A 71 10.67 -2.98 0.72
CA PHE A 71 9.91 -4.23 0.78
C PHE A 71 9.77 -4.81 -0.63
N VAL A 72 9.94 -6.11 -0.74
CA VAL A 72 9.60 -6.90 -1.93
C VAL A 72 8.25 -7.54 -1.69
N MET A 73 7.25 -7.13 -2.46
CA MET A 73 5.89 -7.64 -2.36
C MET A 73 5.73 -8.82 -3.32
N ALA A 74 6.09 -10.00 -2.85
CA ALA A 74 6.02 -11.24 -3.62
C ALA A 74 4.87 -12.14 -3.15
N GLY A 75 4.36 -12.95 -4.07
CA GLY A 75 3.30 -13.91 -3.81
C GLY A 75 2.81 -14.58 -5.07
N PRO A 76 1.80 -15.47 -4.99
CA PRO A 76 1.23 -16.15 -6.14
C PRO A 76 0.70 -15.18 -7.20
N ARG A 77 0.50 -15.67 -8.42
CA ARG A 77 -0.16 -14.91 -9.47
C ARG A 77 -1.66 -14.81 -9.20
N GLY A 78 -2.29 -13.74 -9.71
CA GLY A 78 -3.74 -13.59 -9.74
C GLY A 78 -4.27 -12.42 -8.95
N ARG A 79 -5.56 -12.12 -9.18
CA ARG A 79 -6.24 -10.93 -8.64
C ARG A 79 -6.30 -10.95 -7.11
N ALA A 80 -6.69 -12.08 -6.52
CA ALA A 80 -6.77 -12.22 -5.07
C ALA A 80 -5.41 -12.01 -4.38
N ALA A 81 -4.31 -12.48 -5.00
CA ALA A 81 -2.98 -12.22 -4.48
C ALA A 81 -2.58 -10.74 -4.64
N GLY A 82 -2.95 -10.11 -5.77
CA GLY A 82 -2.76 -8.67 -5.97
C GLY A 82 -3.47 -7.83 -4.91
N GLU A 83 -4.72 -8.16 -4.59
CA GLU A 83 -5.48 -7.49 -3.52
C GLU A 83 -4.81 -7.66 -2.15
N LYS A 84 -4.39 -8.90 -1.81
CA LYS A 84 -3.63 -9.15 -0.56
C LYS A 84 -2.32 -8.36 -0.51
N VAL A 85 -1.59 -8.29 -1.62
CA VAL A 85 -0.36 -7.49 -1.73
C VAL A 85 -0.65 -6.03 -1.42
N GLY A 86 -1.73 -5.46 -1.95
CA GLY A 86 -2.14 -4.10 -1.66
C GLY A 86 -2.50 -3.90 -0.19
N TYR A 87 -3.34 -4.76 0.35
CA TYR A 87 -3.84 -4.67 1.72
C TYR A 87 -2.70 -4.77 2.75
N TYR A 88 -1.92 -5.84 2.71
CA TYR A 88 -0.84 -6.07 3.65
C TYR A 88 0.40 -5.19 3.38
N GLY A 89 0.61 -4.79 2.13
CA GLY A 89 1.66 -3.83 1.80
C GLY A 89 1.37 -2.45 2.38
N GLU A 90 0.11 -2.00 2.36
CA GLU A 90 -0.26 -0.72 2.96
C GLU A 90 -0.23 -0.78 4.49
N GLU A 91 -0.51 -1.93 5.10
CA GLU A 91 -0.27 -2.14 6.53
C GLU A 91 1.20 -1.87 6.89
N LEU A 92 2.15 -2.41 6.11
CA LEU A 92 3.58 -2.15 6.30
C LEU A 92 3.95 -0.68 6.05
N VAL A 93 3.34 -0.05 5.06
CA VAL A 93 3.54 1.38 4.75
C VAL A 93 3.11 2.25 5.92
N LEU A 94 1.92 2.02 6.48
CA LEU A 94 1.43 2.80 7.61
C LEU A 94 2.21 2.49 8.89
N LEU A 95 2.60 1.22 9.12
CA LEU A 95 3.51 0.88 10.22
C LEU A 95 4.85 1.62 10.08
N ALA A 96 5.46 1.63 8.89
CA ALA A 96 6.68 2.38 8.63
C ALA A 96 6.50 3.89 8.92
N GLN A 97 5.36 4.46 8.51
CA GLN A 97 5.03 5.86 8.81
C GLN A 97 4.94 6.12 10.33
N THR A 98 4.35 5.22 11.11
CA THR A 98 4.31 5.35 12.58
C THR A 98 5.68 5.29 13.23
N LEU A 99 6.62 4.59 12.61
CA LEU A 99 8.04 4.51 13.00
C LEU A 99 8.87 5.70 12.53
N GLY A 100 8.27 6.70 11.85
CA GLY A 100 8.96 7.87 11.31
C GLY A 100 9.76 7.58 10.05
N LEU A 101 9.43 6.51 9.31
CA LEU A 101 9.99 6.20 8.01
C LEU A 101 9.03 6.64 6.90
N ASN A 102 9.59 6.98 5.75
CA ASN A 102 8.85 7.31 4.56
C ASN A 102 8.90 6.16 3.56
N SER A 103 7.93 6.11 2.66
CA SER A 103 7.82 5.05 1.67
C SER A 103 7.30 5.55 0.32
N CYS A 104 7.42 4.70 -0.71
CA CYS A 104 6.78 4.88 -1.99
C CYS A 104 6.55 3.53 -2.67
N TRP A 105 5.32 3.28 -3.13
CA TRP A 105 4.98 2.14 -3.97
C TRP A 105 5.64 2.26 -5.35
N VAL A 106 6.23 1.16 -5.85
CA VAL A 106 6.99 1.13 -7.12
C VAL A 106 6.66 -0.13 -7.90
N GLY A 107 5.94 0.04 -9.03
CA GLY A 107 5.57 -1.08 -9.89
C GLY A 107 6.62 -1.44 -10.94
N LEU A 108 7.26 -0.44 -11.56
CA LEU A 108 8.07 -0.66 -12.76
C LEU A 108 9.49 -0.08 -12.71
N THR A 109 9.72 0.99 -11.95
CA THR A 109 10.96 1.77 -12.01
C THR A 109 12.04 1.29 -11.03
N TYR A 110 12.24 -0.03 -10.94
CA TYR A 110 13.29 -0.66 -10.13
C TYR A 110 13.90 -1.85 -10.88
N LYS A 111 15.08 -2.28 -10.46
CA LYS A 111 15.75 -3.49 -10.95
C LYS A 111 15.68 -4.59 -9.92
N LYS A 112 15.39 -5.80 -10.35
CA LYS A 112 15.56 -7.00 -9.52
C LYS A 112 17.05 -7.31 -9.41
N ILE A 113 17.59 -7.26 -8.22
CA ILE A 113 19.01 -7.54 -7.97
C ILE A 113 19.12 -9.02 -7.53
N PRO A 114 19.88 -9.83 -8.26
CA PRO A 114 20.05 -11.25 -7.91
C PRO A 114 20.60 -11.43 -6.49
N GLY A 115 20.05 -12.40 -5.75
CA GLY A 115 20.53 -12.75 -4.40
C GLY A 115 20.03 -11.84 -3.27
N THR A 116 19.22 -10.80 -3.56
CA THR A 116 18.72 -9.90 -2.50
C THR A 116 17.40 -10.40 -1.86
N PHE A 117 16.66 -11.23 -2.56
CA PHE A 117 15.43 -11.88 -2.09
C PHE A 117 15.23 -13.24 -2.77
N THR A 118 14.33 -14.05 -2.23
CA THR A 118 14.01 -15.39 -2.75
C THR A 118 12.55 -15.47 -3.16
N LEU A 119 12.26 -16.25 -4.21
CA LEU A 119 10.91 -16.54 -4.68
C LEU A 119 10.67 -18.05 -4.60
N ARG A 120 9.47 -18.43 -4.18
CA ARG A 120 8.96 -19.79 -4.37
C ARG A 120 8.61 -19.99 -5.84
N ASP A 121 8.48 -21.22 -6.31
CA ASP A 121 8.21 -21.53 -7.73
C ASP A 121 6.93 -20.88 -8.28
N THR A 122 5.94 -20.67 -7.41
CA THR A 122 4.66 -20.04 -7.76
C THR A 122 4.63 -18.53 -7.62
N ASP A 123 5.69 -17.93 -7.02
CA ASP A 123 5.69 -16.52 -6.72
C ASP A 123 6.11 -15.65 -7.90
N ILE A 124 5.51 -14.47 -7.94
CA ILE A 124 6.00 -13.33 -8.71
C ILE A 124 6.26 -12.16 -7.77
N VAL A 125 7.12 -11.24 -8.17
CA VAL A 125 7.17 -9.92 -7.55
C VAL A 125 6.10 -9.07 -8.18
N HIS A 126 5.06 -8.72 -7.41
CA HIS A 126 3.99 -7.82 -7.86
C HIS A 126 4.48 -6.38 -7.96
N CYS A 127 5.20 -5.92 -6.95
CA CYS A 127 5.80 -4.59 -6.86
C CYS A 127 6.83 -4.55 -5.73
N VAL A 128 7.49 -3.42 -5.55
CA VAL A 128 8.31 -3.13 -4.38
C VAL A 128 7.84 -1.85 -3.71
N ILE A 129 8.22 -1.63 -2.45
CA ILE A 129 7.92 -0.40 -1.72
C ILE A 129 9.24 0.16 -1.21
N ALA A 130 9.69 1.28 -1.79
CA ALA A 130 10.89 1.99 -1.31
C ALA A 130 10.68 2.46 0.14
N LEU A 131 11.72 2.40 0.96
CA LEU A 131 11.66 2.63 2.40
C LEU A 131 12.91 3.37 2.90
N GLY A 132 12.72 4.31 3.82
CA GLY A 132 13.83 5.02 4.47
C GLY A 132 13.44 6.36 5.05
N TYR A 133 14.41 7.19 5.36
CA TYR A 133 14.20 8.56 5.81
C TYR A 133 14.17 9.50 4.60
N GLY A 134 13.02 10.13 4.36
CA GLY A 134 12.86 11.08 3.27
C GLY A 134 13.62 12.38 3.50
N THR A 135 14.09 13.01 2.43
CA THR A 135 14.63 14.38 2.49
C THR A 135 13.52 15.41 2.72
N THR A 136 12.27 15.05 2.44
CA THR A 136 11.05 15.81 2.68
C THR A 136 9.93 14.84 3.09
N PRO A 137 8.85 15.32 3.73
CA PRO A 137 7.70 14.46 4.05
C PRO A 137 6.88 14.01 2.83
N GLY A 138 7.20 14.49 1.64
CA GLY A 138 6.39 14.32 0.45
C GLY A 138 5.25 15.33 0.35
N VAL A 139 4.38 15.13 -0.65
CA VAL A 139 3.23 16.02 -0.92
C VAL A 139 1.98 15.17 -1.07
N GLN A 140 0.90 15.65 -0.50
CA GLN A 140 -0.43 15.04 -0.66
C GLN A 140 -0.83 15.03 -2.14
N HIS A 141 -1.32 13.88 -2.60
CA HIS A 141 -1.83 13.79 -3.97
C HIS A 141 -3.18 14.54 -4.11
N PRO A 142 -3.55 15.00 -5.32
CA PRO A 142 -4.86 15.58 -5.57
C PRO A 142 -5.98 14.60 -5.25
N GLN A 143 -7.01 15.07 -4.58
CA GLN A 143 -8.20 14.30 -4.23
C GLN A 143 -9.38 14.68 -5.12
N LYS A 144 -10.25 13.71 -5.34
CA LYS A 144 -11.54 13.91 -6.03
C LYS A 144 -12.66 13.90 -4.98
N PRO A 145 -13.83 14.50 -5.30
CA PRO A 145 -15.00 14.42 -4.43
C PRO A 145 -15.43 12.96 -4.18
N ALA A 146 -15.80 12.64 -2.93
CA ALA A 146 -16.09 11.27 -2.51
C ALA A 146 -17.32 10.67 -3.21
N GLU A 147 -18.30 11.50 -3.58
CA GLU A 147 -19.59 11.10 -4.18
C GLU A 147 -19.42 10.30 -5.48
N GLY A 148 -18.31 10.50 -6.18
CA GLY A 148 -17.99 9.74 -7.41
C GLY A 148 -17.44 8.32 -7.15
N PHE A 149 -17.20 7.94 -5.89
CA PHE A 149 -16.49 6.71 -5.53
C PHE A 149 -17.34 5.69 -4.77
N TYR A 150 -18.59 6.01 -4.45
CA TYR A 150 -19.48 5.06 -3.78
C TYR A 150 -20.91 5.09 -4.30
N GLU A 151 -21.63 4.04 -3.95
CA GLU A 151 -23.06 3.87 -4.14
C GLU A 151 -23.67 3.42 -2.80
N CYS A 152 -24.82 3.99 -2.42
CA CYS A 152 -25.60 3.49 -1.31
C CYS A 152 -27.09 3.78 -1.54
N GLU A 153 -27.97 2.97 -0.96
CA GLU A 153 -29.42 3.25 -0.92
C GLU A 153 -29.70 4.19 0.26
N GLY A 154 -30.25 5.38 -0.03
CA GLY A 154 -30.51 6.39 0.98
C GLY A 154 -29.28 7.17 1.41
N GLU A 155 -29.28 7.66 2.65
CA GLU A 155 -28.19 8.46 3.22
C GLU A 155 -27.07 7.56 3.71
N ALA A 156 -25.84 7.88 3.30
CA ALA A 156 -24.65 7.13 3.74
C ALA A 156 -24.34 7.46 5.21
N PRO A 157 -24.18 6.46 6.10
CA PRO A 157 -23.90 6.70 7.51
C PRO A 157 -22.48 7.27 7.71
N ASP A 158 -22.30 8.03 8.80
CA ASP A 158 -21.05 8.74 9.12
C ASP A 158 -19.81 7.83 9.12
N TRP A 159 -19.94 6.60 9.63
CA TRP A 159 -18.82 5.66 9.64
C TRP A 159 -18.37 5.27 8.23
N PHE A 160 -19.33 5.10 7.29
CA PHE A 160 -19.04 4.77 5.90
C PHE A 160 -18.36 5.96 5.20
N LEU A 161 -18.85 7.17 5.42
CA LEU A 161 -18.25 8.40 4.89
C LEU A 161 -16.84 8.62 5.44
N ALA A 162 -16.60 8.33 6.72
CA ALA A 162 -15.26 8.37 7.32
C ALA A 162 -14.32 7.35 6.66
N GLY A 163 -14.81 6.13 6.37
CA GLY A 163 -14.10 5.11 5.61
C GLY A 163 -13.75 5.58 4.19
N MET A 164 -14.71 6.21 3.50
CA MET A 164 -14.48 6.76 2.17
C MET A 164 -13.45 7.88 2.15
N GLN A 165 -13.48 8.79 3.14
CA GLN A 165 -12.47 9.83 3.28
C GLN A 165 -11.07 9.25 3.48
N ALA A 166 -10.93 8.19 4.29
CA ALA A 166 -9.67 7.50 4.45
C ALA A 166 -9.22 6.79 3.16
N ALA A 167 -10.12 6.10 2.47
CA ALA A 167 -9.85 5.41 1.21
C ALA A 167 -9.37 6.37 0.11
N LEU A 168 -9.88 7.59 0.07
CA LEU A 168 -9.44 8.62 -0.89
C LEU A 168 -8.03 9.15 -0.63
N LEU A 169 -7.49 8.98 0.59
CA LEU A 169 -6.10 9.27 0.93
C LEU A 169 -5.13 8.15 0.54
N ALA A 170 -5.64 6.99 0.15
CA ALA A 170 -4.84 5.84 -0.24
C ALA A 170 -4.01 6.12 -1.50
N PRO A 171 -2.74 5.68 -1.54
CA PRO A 171 -1.95 5.76 -2.77
C PRO A 171 -2.49 4.74 -3.79
N THR A 172 -2.59 5.16 -5.04
CA THR A 172 -2.92 4.29 -6.15
C THR A 172 -1.92 4.46 -7.29
N ALA A 173 -1.77 3.46 -8.15
CA ALA A 173 -0.86 3.53 -9.29
C ALA A 173 -1.14 4.78 -10.12
N VAL A 174 -0.13 5.64 -10.32
CA VAL A 174 -0.21 6.95 -11.00
C VAL A 174 -1.37 7.83 -10.53
N ASN A 175 -1.80 7.66 -9.27
CA ASN A 175 -2.98 8.33 -8.69
C ASN A 175 -4.26 8.11 -9.52
N GLN A 176 -4.42 6.92 -10.09
CA GLN A 176 -5.56 6.62 -10.99
C GLN A 176 -6.90 6.57 -10.27
N GLN A 177 -6.93 6.21 -8.99
CA GLN A 177 -8.13 6.12 -8.14
C GLN A 177 -9.26 5.35 -8.85
N LYS A 178 -8.98 4.13 -9.33
CA LYS A 178 -9.90 3.28 -10.10
C LYS A 178 -10.57 2.23 -9.23
N PHE A 179 -11.33 2.70 -8.25
CA PHE A 179 -12.10 1.88 -7.31
C PHE A 179 -13.49 2.45 -7.08
N ARG A 180 -14.39 1.62 -6.58
CA ARG A 180 -15.74 1.99 -6.15
C ARG A 180 -16.16 1.16 -4.95
N PHE A 181 -16.83 1.78 -4.00
CA PHE A 181 -17.45 1.13 -2.86
C PHE A 181 -18.97 1.10 -3.02
N ILE A 182 -19.61 0.04 -2.53
CA ILE A 182 -21.05 -0.09 -2.52
C ILE A 182 -21.45 -0.50 -1.11
N LEU A 183 -22.32 0.30 -0.49
CA LEU A 183 -22.93 -0.03 0.79
C LEU A 183 -24.26 -0.74 0.53
N HIS A 184 -24.32 -2.01 0.91
CA HIS A 184 -25.53 -2.81 0.86
C HIS A 184 -26.27 -2.78 2.21
N PRO A 185 -27.56 -3.16 2.27
CA PRO A 185 -28.29 -3.32 3.52
C PRO A 185 -27.56 -4.22 4.52
N GLY A 186 -27.74 -3.93 5.82
CA GLY A 186 -27.09 -4.70 6.91
C GLY A 186 -25.61 -4.39 7.10
N ASN A 187 -25.15 -3.21 6.72
CA ASN A 187 -23.76 -2.79 6.81
C ASN A 187 -22.77 -3.70 6.06
N VAL A 188 -23.20 -4.26 4.95
CA VAL A 188 -22.32 -5.03 4.06
C VAL A 188 -21.67 -4.10 3.05
N VAL A 189 -20.35 -4.05 3.03
CA VAL A 189 -19.57 -3.21 2.12
C VAL A 189 -18.94 -4.06 1.02
N GLU A 190 -19.09 -3.62 -0.20
CA GLU A 190 -18.41 -4.18 -1.36
C GLU A 190 -17.45 -3.16 -1.94
N ALA A 191 -16.19 -3.56 -2.18
CA ALA A 191 -15.21 -2.76 -2.90
C ALA A 191 -14.91 -3.42 -4.25
N ARG A 192 -14.91 -2.62 -5.32
CA ARG A 192 -14.69 -3.08 -6.70
C ARG A 192 -13.60 -2.26 -7.38
N THR A 193 -12.86 -2.92 -8.27
CA THR A 193 -12.01 -2.22 -9.24
C THR A 193 -12.86 -1.61 -10.35
N VAL A 194 -12.42 -0.45 -10.84
CA VAL A 194 -12.93 0.15 -12.09
C VAL A 194 -11.87 -0.08 -13.16
N PHE A 195 -12.32 -0.30 -14.39
CA PHE A 195 -11.42 -0.58 -15.53
C PHE A 195 -10.31 0.48 -15.66
N SER A 196 -9.09 0.00 -15.85
CA SER A 196 -7.91 0.83 -16.09
C SER A 196 -6.96 0.15 -17.07
N MET A 197 -6.33 0.94 -17.91
CA MET A 197 -5.26 0.48 -18.82
C MET A 197 -3.88 0.44 -18.14
N THR A 198 -3.71 1.08 -16.99
CA THR A 198 -2.41 1.16 -16.30
C THR A 198 -2.06 -0.10 -15.50
N GLY A 199 -2.99 -1.04 -15.31
CA GLY A 199 -2.80 -2.19 -14.43
C GLY A 199 -2.82 -1.80 -12.94
N TYR A 200 -2.36 -2.71 -12.09
CA TYR A 200 -2.28 -2.57 -10.61
C TYR A 200 -3.61 -2.32 -9.88
N THR A 201 -4.76 -2.39 -10.56
CA THR A 201 -6.06 -2.12 -9.94
C THR A 201 -6.38 -3.06 -8.78
N ASP A 202 -5.92 -4.32 -8.83
CA ASP A 202 -6.14 -5.27 -7.74
C ASP A 202 -5.27 -4.91 -6.51
N VAL A 203 -4.03 -4.45 -6.72
CA VAL A 203 -3.17 -3.92 -5.65
C VAL A 203 -3.77 -2.64 -5.07
N ASP A 204 -4.19 -1.70 -5.92
CA ASP A 204 -4.85 -0.47 -5.50
C ASP A 204 -6.10 -0.77 -4.67
N LEU A 205 -6.90 -1.82 -5.04
CA LEU A 205 -8.08 -2.23 -4.30
C LEU A 205 -7.73 -2.67 -2.86
N GLY A 206 -6.69 -3.46 -2.70
CA GLY A 206 -6.21 -3.86 -1.37
C GLY A 206 -5.80 -2.67 -0.52
N ILE A 207 -5.07 -1.71 -1.10
CA ILE A 207 -4.64 -0.49 -0.42
C ILE A 207 -5.84 0.31 0.08
N VAL A 208 -6.82 0.57 -0.79
CA VAL A 208 -8.00 1.38 -0.43
C VAL A 208 -8.90 0.67 0.58
N LYS A 209 -9.01 -0.67 0.53
CA LYS A 209 -9.74 -1.47 1.55
C LYS A 209 -9.11 -1.30 2.93
N TYR A 210 -7.79 -1.37 3.05
CA TYR A 210 -7.10 -1.19 4.31
C TYR A 210 -7.31 0.21 4.90
N HIS A 211 -7.22 1.25 4.07
CA HIS A 211 -7.53 2.62 4.47
C HIS A 211 -8.99 2.78 4.91
N PHE A 212 -9.93 2.20 4.14
CA PHE A 212 -11.36 2.24 4.47
C PHE A 212 -11.63 1.62 5.84
N GLU A 213 -11.06 0.45 6.15
CA GLU A 213 -11.24 -0.22 7.45
C GLU A 213 -10.78 0.65 8.61
N ILE A 214 -9.64 1.35 8.47
CA ILE A 214 -9.13 2.25 9.51
C ILE A 214 -10.07 3.43 9.69
N GLY A 215 -10.61 4.00 8.62
CA GLY A 215 -11.50 5.15 8.69
C GLY A 215 -12.90 4.80 9.18
N ALA A 216 -13.45 3.68 8.71
CA ALA A 216 -14.79 3.22 9.04
C ALA A 216 -14.90 2.60 10.44
N GLY A 217 -13.83 1.95 10.90
CA GLY A 217 -13.85 1.04 12.06
C GLY A 217 -14.30 -0.36 11.63
N LYS A 218 -13.38 -1.31 11.71
CA LYS A 218 -13.57 -2.68 11.17
C LYS A 218 -14.79 -3.42 11.75
N ASP A 219 -15.17 -3.13 12.98
CA ASP A 219 -16.29 -3.79 13.68
C ASP A 219 -17.68 -3.25 13.26
N ARG A 220 -17.73 -2.23 12.41
CA ARG A 220 -18.99 -1.56 12.01
C ARG A 220 -19.63 -2.18 10.77
N PHE A 221 -18.91 -3.02 10.03
CA PHE A 221 -19.36 -3.58 8.77
C PHE A 221 -18.74 -4.94 8.50
N THR A 222 -19.22 -5.61 7.47
CA THR A 222 -18.60 -6.83 6.92
C THR A 222 -18.32 -6.64 5.44
N TRP A 223 -17.22 -7.21 4.97
CA TRP A 223 -16.98 -7.24 3.54
C TRP A 223 -17.92 -8.23 2.85
N LYS A 224 -18.45 -7.86 1.69
CA LYS A 224 -19.23 -8.76 0.86
C LYS A 224 -18.38 -9.95 0.43
N GLY A 225 -18.81 -11.16 0.79
CA GLY A 225 -18.10 -12.41 0.48
C GLY A 225 -17.15 -12.90 1.57
N GLU A 226 -16.90 -12.14 2.62
CA GLU A 226 -16.29 -12.65 3.86
C GLU A 226 -17.41 -13.27 4.72
N ARG A 227 -17.30 -14.56 5.01
CA ARG A 227 -18.12 -15.30 5.98
C ARG A 227 -17.27 -15.79 7.13
#